data_e79ca9290c00c10fe1d8bf31d43fff6d
#
_entry.id   e79ca9290c00c10fe1d8bf31d43fff6d
#
_cell.length_a   1.000
_cell.length_b   1.000
_cell.length_c   1.000
_cell.angle_alpha   90.00
_cell.angle_beta   90.00
_cell.angle_gamma   90.00
#
_symmetry.space_group_name_H-M   'P 1'
#
loop_
_entity.id
_entity.type
_entity.pdbx_description
1 polymer ?
#
loop_
_entity_poly.entity_id
_entity_poly.type
_entity_poly.pdbx_seq_one_letter_code
_entity_poly.pdbx_strand_id
1 'polypeptide(L)'
;DKNALKTFKAAIVFVVDSSISMDPYINRTKQAIQSITSRIEKEHLQDLVHFGLVSFRSNIKAKPGLEYVSKMNVKPGEAKTPAEFENKLSDLAQAKVSSVYFDEDSFAGINTALESVDWNNYGGRYIVLVTDAGGIAGSDKLSTTGLDSKELRLEAEHKGVAIYAMHLLTDSKNAKKNHEKAKNQYQDLTFNEIVNKSLYYPVNAGDVNKFGKKIDELSANITAQVKQASFGKSAVGSAIGASKVQSKEEAEL
;
A
#
# COMPACT_ATOMS: atom_id res chain seq x y z
N ASP A 1 30.31 -1.89 4.80
CA ASP A 1 30.61 -2.76 3.67
C ASP A 1 30.28 -2.06 2.36
N LYS A 2 31.30 -1.80 1.52
CA LYS A 2 31.15 -1.11 0.23
C LYS A 2 30.18 -1.83 -0.73
N ASN A 3 30.00 -3.13 -0.57
CA ASN A 3 29.07 -3.92 -1.39
C ASN A 3 27.60 -3.71 -0.98
N ALA A 4 27.32 -3.51 0.31
CA ALA A 4 25.96 -3.21 0.78
C ALA A 4 25.45 -1.85 0.28
N LEU A 5 26.34 -0.83 0.21
CA LEU A 5 25.99 0.50 -0.31
C LEU A 5 25.77 0.50 -1.84
N LYS A 6 26.46 -0.37 -2.58
CA LYS A 6 26.31 -0.50 -4.04
C LYS A 6 25.07 -1.28 -4.46
N THR A 7 24.43 -2.00 -3.53
CA THR A 7 23.31 -2.90 -3.82
C THR A 7 21.98 -2.42 -3.23
N PHE A 8 21.90 -1.17 -2.72
CA PHE A 8 20.64 -0.64 -2.21
C PHE A 8 19.55 -0.71 -3.27
N LYS A 9 18.44 -1.32 -2.90
CA LYS A 9 17.20 -1.32 -3.68
C LYS A 9 16.05 -1.04 -2.73
N ALA A 10 15.01 -0.39 -3.25
CA ALA A 10 13.75 -0.20 -2.56
C ALA A 10 12.63 -0.91 -3.34
N ALA A 11 11.64 -1.42 -2.63
CA ALA A 11 10.40 -1.89 -3.24
C ALA A 11 9.25 -0.99 -2.79
N ILE A 12 8.45 -0.54 -3.74
CA ILE A 12 7.18 0.15 -3.50
C ILE A 12 6.09 -0.73 -4.09
N VAL A 13 5.27 -1.32 -3.22
CA VAL A 13 4.19 -2.22 -3.62
C VAL A 13 2.85 -1.53 -3.41
N PHE A 14 2.13 -1.30 -4.50
CA PHE A 14 0.78 -0.76 -4.45
C PHE A 14 -0.20 -1.89 -4.18
N VAL A 15 -1.06 -1.69 -3.19
CA VAL A 15 -2.15 -2.60 -2.82
C VAL A 15 -3.46 -1.89 -3.08
N VAL A 16 -4.16 -2.28 -4.13
CA VAL A 16 -5.23 -1.49 -4.73
C VAL A 16 -6.57 -2.21 -4.67
N ASP A 17 -7.56 -1.50 -4.17
CA ASP A 17 -8.95 -1.91 -4.22
C ASP A 17 -9.44 -1.92 -5.68
N SER A 18 -9.82 -3.10 -6.16
CA SER A 18 -10.41 -3.28 -7.49
C SER A 18 -11.86 -3.76 -7.43
N SER A 19 -12.57 -3.44 -6.35
CA SER A 19 -14.01 -3.67 -6.23
C SER A 19 -14.80 -2.78 -7.19
N ILE A 20 -16.08 -3.13 -7.39
CA ILE A 20 -16.93 -2.41 -8.36
C ILE A 20 -17.15 -0.94 -7.97
N SER A 21 -17.15 -0.61 -6.68
CA SER A 21 -17.27 0.77 -6.20
C SER A 21 -16.14 1.67 -6.68
N MET A 22 -15.00 1.07 -7.02
CA MET A 22 -13.83 1.78 -7.55
C MET A 22 -13.94 2.12 -9.04
N ASP A 23 -15.00 1.67 -9.75
CA ASP A 23 -15.19 1.95 -11.18
C ASP A 23 -14.93 3.42 -11.55
N PRO A 24 -15.56 4.42 -10.87
CA PRO A 24 -15.29 5.82 -11.20
C PRO A 24 -13.89 6.31 -10.84
N TYR A 25 -13.16 5.58 -10.01
CA TYR A 25 -11.90 6.00 -9.40
C TYR A 25 -10.68 5.18 -9.85
N ILE A 26 -10.86 4.17 -10.69
CA ILE A 26 -9.75 3.34 -11.20
C ILE A 26 -8.73 4.20 -11.94
N ASN A 27 -9.17 5.12 -12.78
CA ASN A 27 -8.26 6.01 -13.49
C ASN A 27 -7.51 6.95 -12.55
N ARG A 28 -8.15 7.44 -11.49
CA ARG A 28 -7.50 8.27 -10.47
C ARG A 28 -6.48 7.48 -9.67
N THR A 29 -6.77 6.21 -9.37
CA THR A 29 -5.81 5.30 -8.75
C THR A 29 -4.58 5.14 -9.65
N LYS A 30 -4.76 4.92 -10.94
CA LYS A 30 -3.66 4.84 -11.91
C LYS A 30 -2.86 6.14 -11.97
N GLN A 31 -3.53 7.30 -11.93
CA GLN A 31 -2.86 8.61 -11.88
C GLN A 31 -2.03 8.78 -10.61
N ALA A 32 -2.52 8.33 -9.46
CA ALA A 32 -1.78 8.36 -8.20
C ALA A 32 -0.50 7.53 -8.30
N ILE A 33 -0.60 6.33 -8.83
CA ILE A 33 0.55 5.44 -9.03
C ILE A 33 1.54 6.08 -10.01
N GLN A 34 1.08 6.61 -11.13
CA GLN A 34 1.90 7.31 -12.12
C GLN A 34 2.61 8.54 -11.53
N SER A 35 1.95 9.27 -10.63
CA SER A 35 2.55 10.41 -9.94
C SER A 35 3.75 9.99 -9.08
N ILE A 36 3.64 8.87 -8.37
CA ILE A 36 4.74 8.33 -7.55
C ILE A 36 5.87 7.84 -8.46
N THR A 37 5.57 7.06 -9.50
CA THR A 37 6.60 6.56 -10.43
C THR A 37 7.33 7.70 -11.14
N SER A 38 6.59 8.74 -11.58
CA SER A 38 7.17 9.92 -12.24
C SER A 38 8.05 10.72 -11.29
N ARG A 39 7.66 10.84 -10.01
CA ARG A 39 8.47 11.54 -9.02
C ARG A 39 9.78 10.81 -8.76
N ILE A 40 9.75 9.48 -8.69
CA ILE A 40 10.94 8.63 -8.55
C ILE A 40 11.89 8.85 -9.73
N GLU A 41 11.37 8.89 -10.96
CA GLU A 41 12.17 9.18 -12.16
C GLU A 41 12.77 10.59 -12.12
N LYS A 42 11.97 11.59 -11.75
CA LYS A 42 12.40 12.99 -11.66
C LYS A 42 13.56 13.17 -10.67
N GLU A 43 13.57 12.41 -9.59
CA GLU A 43 14.64 12.43 -8.58
C GLU A 43 15.78 11.47 -8.91
N HIS A 44 15.79 10.87 -10.11
CA HIS A 44 16.81 9.94 -10.60
C HIS A 44 17.01 8.70 -9.72
N LEU A 45 15.91 8.20 -9.13
CA LEU A 45 15.90 7.02 -8.26
C LEU A 45 15.36 5.77 -8.97
N GLN A 46 15.00 5.85 -10.24
CA GLN A 46 14.34 4.77 -10.98
C GLN A 46 15.13 3.46 -11.01
N ASP A 47 16.47 3.54 -11.03
CA ASP A 47 17.34 2.35 -11.03
C ASP A 47 17.43 1.68 -9.65
N LEU A 48 16.98 2.36 -8.60
CA LEU A 48 17.01 1.89 -7.23
C LEU A 48 15.66 1.32 -6.75
N VAL A 49 14.58 1.55 -7.50
CA VAL A 49 13.23 1.22 -7.05
C VAL A 49 12.59 0.18 -7.95
N HIS A 50 12.10 -0.90 -7.34
CA HIS A 50 11.24 -1.88 -7.97
C HIS A 50 9.80 -1.65 -7.55
N PHE A 51 8.89 -1.59 -8.53
CA PHE A 51 7.47 -1.41 -8.26
C PHE A 51 6.73 -2.75 -8.32
N GLY A 52 5.77 -2.93 -7.41
CA GLY A 52 4.88 -4.08 -7.40
C GLY A 52 3.43 -3.64 -7.34
N LEU A 53 2.52 -4.54 -7.70
CA LEU A 53 1.08 -4.30 -7.70
C LEU A 53 0.35 -5.53 -7.19
N VAL A 54 -0.46 -5.31 -6.15
CA VAL A 54 -1.43 -6.26 -5.61
C VAL A 54 -2.81 -5.63 -5.79
N SER A 55 -3.78 -6.38 -6.25
CA SER A 55 -5.18 -5.96 -6.24
C SER A 55 -6.00 -6.85 -5.31
N PHE A 56 -7.05 -6.30 -4.72
CA PHE A 56 -7.94 -7.06 -3.84
C PHE A 56 -9.40 -6.69 -4.06
N ARG A 57 -10.26 -7.61 -3.68
CA ARG A 57 -11.73 -7.49 -3.73
C ARG A 57 -12.32 -8.00 -2.43
N SER A 58 -13.06 -9.09 -2.45
CA SER A 58 -13.68 -9.65 -1.26
C SER A 58 -13.80 -11.17 -1.37
N ASN A 59 -14.55 -11.77 -0.46
CA ASN A 59 -14.67 -13.22 -0.31
C ASN A 59 -15.36 -13.86 -1.53
N ILE A 60 -14.64 -14.70 -2.26
CA ILE A 60 -15.13 -15.38 -3.47
C ILE A 60 -16.05 -16.55 -3.16
N LYS A 61 -16.00 -17.12 -1.97
CA LYS A 61 -16.95 -18.17 -1.55
C LYS A 61 -18.34 -17.58 -1.37
N ALA A 62 -18.40 -16.35 -0.84
CA ALA A 62 -19.66 -15.61 -0.69
C ALA A 62 -20.14 -15.02 -2.03
N LYS A 63 -19.20 -14.65 -2.93
CA LYS A 63 -19.51 -14.00 -4.21
C LYS A 63 -18.52 -14.46 -5.29
N PRO A 64 -18.74 -15.61 -5.94
CA PRO A 64 -17.78 -16.18 -6.92
C PRO A 64 -17.45 -15.26 -8.10
N GLY A 65 -18.40 -14.43 -8.53
CA GLY A 65 -18.19 -13.49 -9.64
C GLY A 65 -17.12 -12.43 -9.39
N LEU A 66 -16.61 -12.30 -8.15
CA LEU A 66 -15.47 -11.42 -7.82
C LEU A 66 -14.15 -11.94 -8.40
N GLU A 67 -14.06 -13.19 -8.78
CA GLU A 67 -12.90 -13.85 -9.40
C GLU A 67 -11.73 -14.12 -8.45
N TYR A 68 -11.37 -13.18 -7.59
CA TYR A 68 -10.30 -13.34 -6.59
C TYR A 68 -10.56 -12.49 -5.34
N VAL A 69 -9.94 -12.90 -4.24
CA VAL A 69 -9.90 -12.10 -3.01
C VAL A 69 -8.76 -11.10 -3.10
N SER A 70 -7.56 -11.58 -3.39
CA SER A 70 -6.32 -10.82 -3.49
C SER A 70 -5.40 -11.49 -4.50
N LYS A 71 -4.63 -10.68 -5.24
CA LYS A 71 -3.82 -11.17 -6.34
C LYS A 71 -2.55 -10.34 -6.47
N MET A 72 -1.38 -11.02 -6.55
CA MET A 72 -0.13 -10.39 -6.94
C MET A 72 -0.10 -10.22 -8.45
N ASN A 73 -0.39 -9.01 -8.94
CA ASN A 73 -0.42 -8.71 -10.37
C ASN A 73 0.99 -8.54 -10.95
N VAL A 74 1.84 -7.82 -10.22
CA VAL A 74 3.23 -7.55 -10.62
C VAL A 74 4.11 -7.70 -9.40
N LYS A 75 5.08 -8.59 -9.44
CA LYS A 75 6.10 -8.71 -8.38
C LYS A 75 7.15 -7.60 -8.54
N PRO A 76 7.67 -7.04 -7.44
CA PRO A 76 8.80 -6.12 -7.53
C PRO A 76 9.97 -6.76 -8.28
N GLY A 77 10.52 -6.04 -9.27
CA GLY A 77 11.60 -6.53 -10.13
C GLY A 77 11.14 -7.28 -11.38
N GLU A 78 9.87 -7.64 -11.50
CA GLU A 78 9.30 -8.24 -12.71
C GLU A 78 9.28 -7.26 -13.88
N ALA A 79 8.81 -6.04 -13.65
CA ALA A 79 8.94 -4.94 -14.60
C ALA A 79 10.34 -4.32 -14.47
N LYS A 80 11.07 -4.23 -15.58
CA LYS A 80 12.47 -3.77 -15.57
C LYS A 80 12.60 -2.24 -15.58
N THR A 81 11.55 -1.54 -16.01
CA THR A 81 11.50 -0.08 -16.08
C THR A 81 10.17 0.44 -15.55
N PRO A 82 10.09 1.71 -15.13
CA PRO A 82 8.80 2.34 -14.79
C PRO A 82 7.79 2.26 -15.93
N ALA A 83 8.23 2.40 -17.18
CA ALA A 83 7.35 2.32 -18.35
C ALA A 83 6.72 0.91 -18.49
N GLU A 84 7.50 -0.15 -18.28
CA GLU A 84 6.96 -1.52 -18.25
C GLU A 84 5.93 -1.71 -17.13
N PHE A 85 6.19 -1.15 -15.96
CA PHE A 85 5.27 -1.19 -14.84
C PHE A 85 3.96 -0.46 -15.16
N GLU A 86 4.04 0.73 -15.74
CA GLU A 86 2.87 1.51 -16.16
C GLU A 86 2.04 0.77 -17.21
N ASN A 87 2.67 0.07 -18.15
CA ASN A 87 1.98 -0.78 -19.11
C ASN A 87 1.16 -1.89 -18.43
N LYS A 88 1.71 -2.47 -17.37
CA LYS A 88 1.03 -3.51 -16.59
C LYS A 88 -0.14 -2.94 -15.77
N LEU A 89 -0.13 -1.65 -15.42
CA LEU A 89 -1.26 -0.98 -14.79
C LEU A 89 -2.50 -0.93 -15.69
N SER A 90 -2.33 -0.96 -17.00
CA SER A 90 -3.45 -0.91 -17.94
C SER A 90 -4.40 -2.10 -17.78
N ASP A 91 -3.91 -3.22 -17.25
CA ASP A 91 -4.69 -4.43 -17.01
C ASP A 91 -5.49 -4.37 -15.69
N LEU A 92 -5.22 -3.38 -14.84
CA LEU A 92 -5.98 -3.19 -13.61
C LEU A 92 -7.41 -2.75 -13.95
N ALA A 93 -8.38 -3.55 -13.56
CA ALA A 93 -9.79 -3.30 -13.81
C ALA A 93 -10.62 -3.63 -12.58
N GLN A 94 -11.74 -2.91 -12.42
CA GLN A 94 -12.69 -3.16 -11.35
C GLN A 94 -13.45 -4.47 -11.55
N ALA A 95 -14.00 -5.01 -10.46
CA ALA A 95 -14.88 -6.18 -10.49
C ALA A 95 -16.16 -5.87 -11.29
N LYS A 96 -16.74 -6.91 -11.87
CA LYS A 96 -17.99 -6.83 -12.67
C LYS A 96 -19.23 -7.03 -11.80
N VAL A 97 -19.06 -7.52 -10.58
CA VAL A 97 -20.15 -7.76 -9.62
C VAL A 97 -19.84 -7.06 -8.30
N SER A 98 -20.89 -6.70 -7.56
CA SER A 98 -20.74 -6.08 -6.24
C SER A 98 -20.32 -7.09 -5.19
N SER A 99 -19.50 -6.66 -4.24
CA SER A 99 -19.24 -7.40 -3.00
C SER A 99 -20.51 -7.48 -2.15
N VAL A 100 -20.51 -8.38 -1.17
CA VAL A 100 -21.68 -8.57 -0.28
C VAL A 100 -21.95 -7.30 0.53
N TYR A 101 -20.90 -6.68 1.06
CA TYR A 101 -20.96 -5.41 1.81
C TYR A 101 -20.03 -4.38 1.19
N PHE A 102 -20.08 -3.14 1.70
CA PHE A 102 -19.19 -2.07 1.24
C PHE A 102 -17.73 -2.31 1.63
N ASP A 103 -17.48 -2.91 2.81
CA ASP A 103 -16.13 -3.30 3.20
C ASP A 103 -15.52 -4.25 2.17
N GLU A 104 -14.23 -4.06 1.93
CA GLU A 104 -13.45 -4.92 1.04
C GLU A 104 -12.32 -5.60 1.82
N ASP A 105 -11.72 -6.65 1.28
CA ASP A 105 -10.68 -7.40 2.00
C ASP A 105 -9.30 -6.77 1.77
N SER A 106 -9.16 -5.51 2.16
CA SER A 106 -7.87 -4.81 2.13
C SER A 106 -6.81 -5.51 2.98
N PHE A 107 -7.22 -6.16 4.05
CA PHE A 107 -6.30 -6.89 4.92
C PHE A 107 -5.74 -8.12 4.22
N ALA A 108 -6.51 -8.80 3.38
CA ALA A 108 -5.98 -9.85 2.51
C ALA A 108 -4.99 -9.29 1.48
N GLY A 109 -5.26 -8.12 0.92
CA GLY A 109 -4.34 -7.43 0.02
C GLY A 109 -3.01 -7.10 0.69
N ILE A 110 -3.06 -6.50 1.86
CA ILE A 110 -1.85 -6.19 2.67
C ILE A 110 -1.11 -7.48 3.03
N ASN A 111 -1.83 -8.50 3.47
CA ASN A 111 -1.22 -9.80 3.81
C ASN A 111 -0.52 -10.43 2.61
N THR A 112 -1.13 -10.39 1.43
CA THR A 112 -0.50 -10.88 0.19
C THR A 112 0.81 -10.14 -0.08
N ALA A 113 0.84 -8.82 0.05
CA ALA A 113 2.06 -8.04 -0.13
C ALA A 113 3.13 -8.37 0.90
N LEU A 114 2.76 -8.52 2.17
CA LEU A 114 3.71 -8.86 3.23
C LEU A 114 4.31 -10.26 3.06
N GLU A 115 3.50 -11.25 2.65
CA GLU A 115 3.91 -12.64 2.55
C GLU A 115 4.61 -12.98 1.22
N SER A 116 4.23 -12.33 0.11
CA SER A 116 4.62 -12.74 -1.24
C SER A 116 5.81 -11.96 -1.80
N VAL A 117 6.19 -10.86 -1.19
CA VAL A 117 7.36 -10.07 -1.59
C VAL A 117 8.58 -10.52 -0.79
N ASP A 118 9.71 -10.67 -1.47
CA ASP A 118 10.99 -10.99 -0.84
C ASP A 118 11.64 -9.72 -0.28
N TRP A 119 11.10 -9.25 0.83
CA TRP A 119 11.48 -7.98 1.46
C TRP A 119 12.94 -7.93 1.88
N ASN A 120 13.55 -9.06 2.17
CA ASN A 120 14.96 -9.12 2.57
C ASN A 120 15.92 -8.66 1.47
N ASN A 121 15.48 -8.65 0.21
CA ASN A 121 16.26 -8.13 -0.91
C ASN A 121 16.27 -6.60 -0.99
N TYR A 122 15.50 -5.92 -0.13
CA TYR A 122 15.29 -4.47 -0.22
C TYR A 122 15.73 -3.76 1.05
N GLY A 123 16.49 -2.69 0.87
CA GLY A 123 16.87 -1.77 1.94
C GLY A 123 15.80 -0.71 2.23
N GLY A 124 14.94 -0.42 1.27
CA GLY A 124 13.74 0.40 1.42
C GLY A 124 12.49 -0.45 1.14
N ARG A 125 11.49 -0.39 2.03
CA ARG A 125 10.37 -1.32 2.03
C ARG A 125 9.06 -0.57 2.27
N TYR A 126 8.24 -0.47 1.21
CA TYR A 126 7.04 0.38 1.22
C TYR A 126 5.83 -0.34 0.63
N ILE A 127 4.69 -0.19 1.29
CA ILE A 127 3.37 -0.55 0.77
C ILE A 127 2.55 0.72 0.69
N VAL A 128 1.81 0.90 -0.40
CA VAL A 128 0.84 1.98 -0.58
C VAL A 128 -0.52 1.36 -0.85
N LEU A 129 -1.40 1.43 0.15
CA LEU A 129 -2.78 0.98 0.05
C LEU A 129 -3.63 2.08 -0.59
N VAL A 130 -4.48 1.72 -1.55
CA VAL A 130 -5.45 2.62 -2.18
C VAL A 130 -6.82 1.97 -2.14
N THR A 131 -7.78 2.58 -1.43
CA THR A 131 -9.13 2.02 -1.27
C THR A 131 -10.13 3.11 -0.90
N ASP A 132 -11.41 2.87 -1.23
CA ASP A 132 -12.54 3.69 -0.80
C ASP A 132 -13.29 3.09 0.41
N ALA A 133 -12.90 1.90 0.84
CA ALA A 133 -13.64 1.10 1.82
C ALA A 133 -12.78 0.65 3.00
N GLY A 134 -13.41 0.45 4.15
CA GLY A 134 -12.80 -0.20 5.29
C GLY A 134 -12.48 -1.67 5.01
N GLY A 135 -11.57 -2.24 5.78
CA GLY A 135 -11.21 -3.64 5.72
C GLY A 135 -12.25 -4.52 6.41
N ILE A 136 -12.40 -5.74 5.91
CA ILE A 136 -13.22 -6.76 6.56
C ILE A 136 -12.51 -7.17 7.86
N ALA A 137 -13.17 -6.96 9.01
CA ALA A 137 -12.62 -7.31 10.31
C ALA A 137 -12.28 -8.80 10.39
N GLY A 138 -11.19 -9.15 11.07
CA GLY A 138 -10.73 -10.53 11.18
C GLY A 138 -11.73 -11.48 11.81
N SER A 139 -12.63 -10.96 12.67
CA SER A 139 -13.71 -11.72 13.28
C SER A 139 -14.96 -11.88 12.40
N ASP A 140 -15.03 -11.15 11.29
CA ASP A 140 -16.16 -11.23 10.35
C ASP A 140 -16.12 -12.57 9.59
N LYS A 141 -17.31 -13.15 9.37
CA LYS A 141 -17.45 -14.40 8.61
C LYS A 141 -16.94 -14.30 7.17
N LEU A 142 -16.86 -13.10 6.62
CA LEU A 142 -16.32 -12.84 5.28
C LEU A 142 -14.79 -12.69 5.27
N SER A 143 -14.16 -12.59 6.42
CA SER A 143 -12.70 -12.51 6.50
C SER A 143 -12.05 -13.77 5.93
N THR A 144 -11.02 -13.59 5.11
CA THR A 144 -10.23 -14.71 4.57
C THR A 144 -8.91 -14.92 5.31
N THR A 145 -8.48 -13.95 6.11
CA THR A 145 -7.19 -13.98 6.82
C THR A 145 -7.33 -14.16 8.33
N GLY A 146 -8.45 -13.77 8.91
CA GLY A 146 -8.62 -13.69 10.37
C GLY A 146 -7.78 -12.57 11.01
N LEU A 147 -7.21 -11.66 10.22
CA LEU A 147 -6.31 -10.61 10.68
C LEU A 147 -6.97 -9.24 10.65
N ASP A 148 -6.63 -8.41 11.63
CA ASP A 148 -7.04 -7.01 11.71
C ASP A 148 -5.83 -6.08 11.48
N SER A 149 -6.09 -4.78 11.51
CA SER A 149 -5.07 -3.75 11.28
C SER A 149 -3.88 -3.88 12.22
N LYS A 150 -4.11 -4.19 13.50
CA LYS A 150 -3.06 -4.32 14.51
C LYS A 150 -2.07 -5.44 14.19
N GLU A 151 -2.58 -6.64 13.89
CA GLU A 151 -1.74 -7.79 13.56
C GLU A 151 -0.92 -7.54 12.30
N LEU A 152 -1.51 -6.91 11.29
CA LEU A 152 -0.83 -6.57 10.05
C LEU A 152 0.21 -5.46 10.26
N ARG A 153 -0.08 -4.47 11.11
CA ARG A 153 0.90 -3.45 11.48
C ARG A 153 2.12 -4.07 12.17
N LEU A 154 1.89 -4.96 13.13
CA LEU A 154 2.97 -5.65 13.84
C LEU A 154 3.81 -6.51 12.89
N GLU A 155 3.19 -7.20 11.94
CA GLU A 155 3.89 -7.98 10.93
C GLU A 155 4.73 -7.09 10.00
N ALA A 156 4.18 -5.95 9.60
CA ALA A 156 4.90 -4.96 8.80
C ALA A 156 6.11 -4.39 9.56
N GLU A 157 5.94 -4.04 10.83
CA GLU A 157 7.03 -3.59 11.71
C GLU A 157 8.13 -4.64 11.83
N HIS A 158 7.74 -5.90 12.02
CA HIS A 158 8.68 -7.03 12.10
C HIS A 158 9.50 -7.18 10.81
N LYS A 159 8.88 -6.99 9.66
CA LYS A 159 9.54 -7.05 8.35
C LYS A 159 10.22 -5.73 7.94
N GLY A 160 10.08 -4.69 8.74
CA GLY A 160 10.63 -3.36 8.41
C GLY A 160 9.93 -2.68 7.26
N VAL A 161 8.67 -2.98 7.03
CA VAL A 161 7.85 -2.43 5.94
C VAL A 161 7.01 -1.27 6.46
N ALA A 162 7.07 -0.12 5.79
CA ALA A 162 6.20 1.01 6.06
C ALA A 162 4.93 0.91 5.19
N ILE A 163 3.77 1.11 5.80
CA ILE A 163 2.49 1.10 5.10
C ILE A 163 1.92 2.51 5.06
N TYR A 164 1.68 3.01 3.86
CA TYR A 164 0.91 4.22 3.57
C TYR A 164 -0.50 3.82 3.15
N ALA A 165 -1.49 4.62 3.50
CA ALA A 165 -2.85 4.43 3.00
C ALA A 165 -3.38 5.71 2.37
N MET A 166 -3.83 5.61 1.13
CA MET A 166 -4.62 6.64 0.47
C MET A 166 -6.08 6.20 0.52
N HIS A 167 -6.86 6.90 1.34
CA HIS A 167 -8.28 6.61 1.56
C HIS A 167 -9.12 7.56 0.71
N LEU A 168 -9.76 7.02 -0.32
CA LEU A 168 -10.63 7.77 -1.22
C LEU A 168 -11.97 8.01 -0.56
N LEU A 169 -12.22 9.26 -0.14
CA LEU A 169 -13.48 9.66 0.49
C LEU A 169 -14.51 9.92 -0.63
N THR A 170 -15.28 8.89 -0.95
CA THR A 170 -16.31 8.93 -1.98
C THR A 170 -17.66 9.36 -1.39
N ASP A 171 -18.56 9.90 -2.23
CA ASP A 171 -19.79 10.56 -1.76
C ASP A 171 -21.00 9.63 -1.66
N SER A 172 -20.88 8.34 -1.99
CA SER A 172 -22.02 7.44 -1.88
C SER A 172 -22.48 7.28 -0.42
N LYS A 173 -23.75 7.01 -0.21
CA LYS A 173 -24.34 6.83 1.13
C LYS A 173 -23.63 5.74 1.94
N ASN A 174 -23.32 4.60 1.29
CA ASN A 174 -22.64 3.49 1.94
C ASN A 174 -21.18 3.83 2.29
N ALA A 175 -20.50 4.56 1.40
CA ALA A 175 -19.15 5.04 1.65
C ALA A 175 -19.10 5.98 2.85
N LYS A 176 -19.98 6.97 2.92
CA LYS A 176 -20.03 7.93 4.04
C LYS A 176 -20.21 7.26 5.40
N LYS A 177 -21.04 6.22 5.47
CA LYS A 177 -21.24 5.44 6.70
C LYS A 177 -20.00 4.64 7.10
N ASN A 178 -19.17 4.33 6.14
CA ASN A 178 -17.98 3.48 6.29
C ASN A 178 -16.72 4.28 6.63
N HIS A 179 -16.67 5.57 6.29
CA HIS A 179 -15.46 6.41 6.37
C HIS A 179 -14.81 6.43 7.74
N GLU A 180 -15.59 6.56 8.82
CA GLU A 180 -15.05 6.65 10.18
C GLU A 180 -14.40 5.34 10.62
N LYS A 181 -15.05 4.22 10.34
CA LYS A 181 -14.50 2.88 10.60
C LYS A 181 -13.21 2.67 9.82
N ALA A 182 -13.22 2.97 8.52
CA ALA A 182 -12.06 2.85 7.65
C ALA A 182 -10.91 3.72 8.13
N LYS A 183 -11.19 4.96 8.49
CA LYS A 183 -10.19 5.88 9.06
C LYS A 183 -9.52 5.28 10.29
N ASN A 184 -10.29 4.77 11.24
CA ASN A 184 -9.75 4.18 12.46
C ASN A 184 -8.86 2.97 12.16
N GLN A 185 -9.29 2.08 11.26
CA GLN A 185 -8.53 0.93 10.83
C GLN A 185 -7.22 1.33 10.16
N TYR A 186 -7.26 2.29 9.23
CA TYR A 186 -6.09 2.66 8.43
C TYR A 186 -5.14 3.59 9.17
N GLN A 187 -5.61 4.39 10.12
CA GLN A 187 -4.73 5.12 11.02
C GLN A 187 -3.94 4.16 11.92
N ASP A 188 -4.57 3.09 12.41
CA ASP A 188 -3.88 2.05 13.17
C ASP A 188 -2.87 1.28 12.29
N LEU A 189 -3.33 0.81 11.13
CA LEU A 189 -2.49 0.05 10.18
C LEU A 189 -1.23 0.80 9.78
N THR A 190 -1.35 2.11 9.55
CA THR A 190 -0.28 2.94 9.01
C THR A 190 0.53 3.69 10.05
N PHE A 191 0.24 3.52 11.34
CA PHE A 191 1.02 4.14 12.38
C PHE A 191 2.49 3.72 12.25
N ASN A 192 3.39 4.71 12.25
CA ASN A 192 4.82 4.49 12.07
C ASN A 192 5.61 5.14 13.19
N GLU A 193 6.39 4.36 13.92
CA GLU A 193 7.14 4.81 15.10
C GLU A 193 8.26 5.78 14.75
N ILE A 194 8.85 5.69 13.55
CA ILE A 194 9.97 6.56 13.15
C ILE A 194 9.53 8.02 13.12
N VAL A 195 8.33 8.29 12.61
CA VAL A 195 7.77 9.66 12.55
C VAL A 195 6.69 9.89 13.61
N ASN A 196 6.39 8.90 14.43
CA ASN A 196 5.39 8.93 15.51
C ASN A 196 4.03 9.47 15.04
N LYS A 197 3.59 9.01 13.87
CA LYS A 197 2.29 9.37 13.30
C LYS A 197 1.83 8.32 12.30
N SER A 198 0.55 8.34 11.97
CA SER A 198 -0.02 7.51 10.92
C SER A 198 0.30 8.07 9.54
N LEU A 199 0.68 7.18 8.63
CA LEU A 199 0.92 7.51 7.23
C LEU A 199 -0.39 7.37 6.45
N TYR A 200 -1.43 8.06 6.95
CA TYR A 200 -2.79 8.01 6.47
C TYR A 200 -3.12 9.28 5.70
N TYR A 201 -3.53 9.13 4.45
CA TYR A 201 -3.83 10.21 3.51
C TYR A 201 -5.28 10.12 3.04
N PRO A 202 -6.22 10.77 3.76
CA PRO A 202 -7.60 10.87 3.27
C PRO A 202 -7.68 11.85 2.11
N VAL A 203 -8.38 11.47 1.04
CA VAL A 203 -8.43 12.22 -0.21
C VAL A 203 -9.87 12.36 -0.68
N ASN A 204 -10.32 13.60 -0.92
CA ASN A 204 -11.61 13.81 -1.55
C ASN A 204 -11.54 13.40 -3.03
N ALA A 205 -12.16 12.25 -3.35
CA ALA A 205 -12.11 11.69 -4.69
C ALA A 205 -12.94 12.47 -5.72
N GLY A 206 -13.92 13.28 -5.26
CA GLY A 206 -14.78 14.08 -6.13
C GLY A 206 -14.17 15.39 -6.60
N ASP A 207 -13.13 15.90 -5.92
CA ASP A 207 -12.48 17.17 -6.23
C ASP A 207 -11.10 16.93 -6.84
N VAL A 208 -10.96 17.19 -8.14
CA VAL A 208 -9.73 16.95 -8.91
C VAL A 208 -8.53 17.71 -8.34
N ASN A 209 -8.75 18.96 -7.90
CA ASN A 209 -7.66 19.80 -7.38
C ASN A 209 -7.18 19.30 -6.01
N LYS A 210 -8.09 18.96 -5.11
CA LYS A 210 -7.77 18.40 -3.79
C LYS A 210 -7.11 17.04 -3.92
N PHE A 211 -7.58 16.21 -4.86
CA PHE A 211 -7.00 14.93 -5.18
C PHE A 211 -5.54 15.08 -5.64
N GLY A 212 -5.30 15.96 -6.61
CA GLY A 212 -3.96 16.24 -7.12
C GLY A 212 -2.99 16.71 -6.04
N LYS A 213 -3.40 17.61 -5.16
CA LYS A 213 -2.59 18.10 -4.04
C LYS A 213 -2.18 16.98 -3.08
N LYS A 214 -3.12 16.10 -2.72
CA LYS A 214 -2.84 14.98 -1.82
C LYS A 214 -1.90 13.96 -2.43
N ILE A 215 -2.05 13.67 -3.73
CA ILE A 215 -1.12 12.80 -4.45
C ILE A 215 0.28 13.39 -4.47
N ASP A 216 0.41 14.68 -4.76
CA ASP A 216 1.71 15.36 -4.77
C ASP A 216 2.37 15.29 -3.39
N GLU A 217 1.60 15.49 -2.34
CA GLU A 217 2.05 15.39 -0.95
C GLU A 217 2.56 13.98 -0.62
N LEU A 218 1.78 12.96 -0.96
CA LEU A 218 2.17 11.56 -0.77
C LEU A 218 3.41 11.20 -1.59
N SER A 219 3.43 11.58 -2.87
CA SER A 219 4.54 11.29 -3.78
C SER A 219 5.84 11.95 -3.31
N ALA A 220 5.78 13.20 -2.87
CA ALA A 220 6.92 13.92 -2.33
C ALA A 220 7.44 13.26 -1.05
N ASN A 221 6.53 12.87 -0.16
CA ASN A 221 6.88 12.24 1.11
C ASN A 221 7.58 10.89 0.90
N ILE A 222 6.96 9.97 0.17
CA ILE A 222 7.53 8.64 -0.04
C ILE A 222 8.86 8.71 -0.80
N THR A 223 8.98 9.59 -1.79
CA THR A 223 10.22 9.78 -2.56
C THR A 223 11.34 10.30 -1.67
N ALA A 224 11.05 11.25 -0.79
CA ALA A 224 12.02 11.77 0.18
C ALA A 224 12.51 10.67 1.13
N GLN A 225 11.61 9.80 1.61
CA GLN A 225 11.98 8.69 2.48
C GLN A 225 12.87 7.66 1.76
N VAL A 226 12.53 7.32 0.52
CA VAL A 226 13.35 6.42 -0.32
C VAL A 226 14.75 7.01 -0.49
N LYS A 227 14.85 8.30 -0.79
CA LYS A 227 16.12 8.99 -0.97
C LYS A 227 16.99 8.95 0.29
N GLN A 228 16.39 9.25 1.45
CA GLN A 228 17.09 9.17 2.74
C GLN A 228 17.57 7.76 3.04
N ALA A 229 16.72 6.76 2.82
CA ALA A 229 17.09 5.36 2.99
C ALA A 229 18.24 4.94 2.07
N SER A 230 18.28 5.46 0.83
CA SER A 230 19.35 5.18 -0.13
C SER A 230 20.72 5.70 0.34
N PHE A 231 20.75 6.73 1.19
CA PHE A 231 21.97 7.26 1.79
C PHE A 231 22.36 6.56 3.10
N GLY A 232 21.71 5.46 3.45
CA GLY A 232 21.98 4.71 4.68
C GLY A 232 21.44 5.38 5.94
N LYS A 233 20.58 6.37 5.81
CA LYS A 233 19.96 7.07 6.95
C LYS A 233 18.75 6.29 7.47
N SER A 234 18.52 6.38 8.78
CA SER A 234 17.27 5.91 9.39
C SER A 234 16.11 6.76 8.85
N ALA A 235 15.19 6.12 8.14
CA ALA A 235 14.05 6.77 7.49
C ALA A 235 12.85 5.82 7.49
N VAL A 236 11.67 6.35 7.21
CA VAL A 236 10.47 5.53 7.05
C VAL A 236 10.73 4.49 5.94
N GLY A 237 10.43 3.23 6.22
CA GLY A 237 10.65 2.11 5.30
C GLY A 237 12.09 1.64 5.18
N SER A 238 13.04 2.25 5.88
CA SER A 238 14.43 1.80 5.89
C SER A 238 14.59 0.50 6.69
N ALA A 239 15.29 -0.48 6.11
CA ALA A 239 15.63 -1.72 6.79
C ALA A 239 16.52 -1.48 8.03
N ILE A 240 17.32 -0.42 8.04
CA ILE A 240 18.13 -0.02 9.20
C ILE A 240 17.24 0.38 10.37
N GLY A 241 16.12 1.07 10.12
CA GLY A 241 15.14 1.40 11.14
C GLY A 241 14.50 0.17 11.79
N ALA A 242 14.18 -0.83 10.99
CA ALA A 242 13.61 -2.10 11.46
C ALA A 242 14.55 -2.83 12.42
N SER A 243 15.83 -2.89 12.11
CA SER A 243 16.85 -3.53 12.95
C SER A 243 16.96 -2.85 14.33
N LYS A 244 16.78 -1.52 14.40
CA LYS A 244 16.78 -0.77 15.66
C LYS A 244 15.56 -1.05 16.52
N VAL A 245 14.38 -1.20 15.91
CA VAL A 245 13.12 -1.54 16.61
C VAL A 245 13.23 -2.93 17.22
N GLN A 246 13.68 -3.92 16.44
CA GLN A 246 13.90 -5.29 16.92
C GLN A 246 14.89 -5.34 18.11
N SER A 247 16.01 -4.64 18.02
CA SER A 247 16.99 -4.57 19.09
C SER A 247 16.43 -3.99 20.38
N LYS A 248 15.50 -3.03 20.27
CA LYS A 248 14.84 -2.41 21.42
C LYS A 248 13.85 -3.37 22.09
N GLU A 249 13.06 -4.10 21.29
CA GLU A 249 12.13 -5.12 21.79
C GLU A 249 12.87 -6.29 22.44
N GLU A 250 13.96 -6.74 21.85
CA GLU A 250 14.82 -7.79 22.43
C GLU A 250 15.48 -7.35 23.74
N ALA A 251 15.81 -6.06 23.87
CA ALA A 251 16.38 -5.52 25.10
C ALA A 251 15.36 -5.35 26.23
N GLU A 252 14.05 -5.26 25.92
CA GLU A 252 12.96 -5.17 26.88
C GLU A 252 12.44 -6.54 27.35
N LEU A 253 12.92 -7.64 26.75
CA LEU A 253 12.64 -9.01 27.15
C LEU A 253 13.72 -9.53 28.11
#